data_3f6ae48e97f4c3f9d1ad2acd67e06d5c
#
_entry.id   3f6ae48e97f4c3f9d1ad2acd67e06d5c
#
_cell.length_a   1.000
_cell.length_b   1.000
_cell.length_c   1.000
_cell.angle_alpha   90.00
_cell.angle_beta   90.00
_cell.angle_gamma   90.00
#
_symmetry.space_group_name_H-M   'P 1'
#
loop_
_entity.id
_entity.type
_entity.pdbx_description
1 polymer ?
#
loop_
_entity_poly.entity_id
_entity_poly.type
_entity_poly.pdbx_seq_one_letter_code
_entity_poly.pdbx_strand_id
1 'polypeptide(L)'
;MTEADPEITQLLHAWRGGEPGAENKLMELVYAQMHRIAARHMRRERPDHTLRPTALVHEAYLRLVRSDIALQDRTHFMAIASLTMRRILVDHAKSNQRIKRGDGARKVSLEDWDGPQQTQMPDLLDLDRALTRLSQQDARCAKILEMVYFGGVVCEDVASFLDVSPATVNRSLRIGKAWLRRELDPNHEVHPEGSLRSSDQEIR
;
A
#
# COMPACT_ATOMS: atom_id res chain seq x y z
N MET A 1 4.08 -16.61 17.38
CA MET A 1 4.23 -17.63 16.33
C MET A 1 2.86 -17.81 15.72
N THR A 2 2.57 -17.11 14.63
CA THR A 2 1.40 -17.41 13.82
C THR A 2 1.82 -18.59 12.97
N GLU A 3 1.38 -19.79 13.36
CA GLU A 3 1.61 -21.01 12.58
C GLU A 3 1.23 -20.70 11.14
N ALA A 4 2.14 -20.99 10.21
CA ALA A 4 1.81 -21.03 8.81
C ALA A 4 0.61 -21.96 8.72
N ASP A 5 -0.57 -21.41 8.36
CA ASP A 5 -1.79 -22.20 8.28
C ASP A 5 -1.58 -23.20 7.12
N PRO A 6 -1.26 -24.47 7.43
CA PRO A 6 -0.87 -25.44 6.40
C PRO A 6 -2.01 -25.68 5.42
N GLU A 7 -3.26 -25.42 5.84
CA GLU A 7 -4.45 -25.58 5.01
C GLU A 7 -4.49 -24.55 3.90
N ILE A 8 -4.20 -23.28 4.21
CA ILE A 8 -4.17 -22.19 3.18
C ILE A 8 -3.06 -22.47 2.17
N THR A 9 -1.88 -22.91 2.63
CA THR A 9 -0.77 -23.23 1.73
C THR A 9 -1.11 -24.39 0.79
N GLN A 10 -1.73 -25.45 1.33
CA GLN A 10 -2.21 -26.59 0.51
C GLN A 10 -3.26 -26.15 -0.51
N LEU A 11 -4.23 -25.32 -0.11
CA LEU A 11 -5.25 -24.80 -1.01
C LEU A 11 -4.66 -23.90 -2.09
N LEU A 12 -3.63 -23.12 -1.79
CA LEU A 12 -2.91 -22.32 -2.80
C LEU A 12 -2.23 -23.23 -3.84
N HIS A 13 -1.63 -24.33 -3.42
CA HIS A 13 -1.04 -25.31 -4.34
C HIS A 13 -2.10 -26.04 -5.17
N ALA A 14 -3.20 -26.48 -4.54
CA ALA A 14 -4.32 -27.13 -5.20
C ALA A 14 -4.97 -26.21 -6.24
N TRP A 15 -5.21 -24.96 -5.89
CA TRP A 15 -5.74 -23.95 -6.81
C TRP A 15 -4.82 -23.74 -8.03
N ARG A 16 -3.52 -23.63 -7.82
CA ARG A 16 -2.55 -23.52 -8.92
C ARG A 16 -2.48 -24.78 -9.77
N GLY A 17 -2.71 -25.94 -9.17
CA GLY A 17 -2.84 -27.22 -9.87
C GLY A 17 -4.13 -27.37 -10.67
N GLY A 18 -5.04 -26.37 -10.62
CA GLY A 18 -6.32 -26.42 -11.28
C GLY A 18 -7.35 -27.32 -10.59
N GLU A 19 -7.17 -27.65 -9.31
CA GLU A 19 -8.09 -28.49 -8.57
C GLU A 19 -9.46 -27.81 -8.41
N PRO A 20 -10.57 -28.42 -8.88
CA PRO A 20 -11.89 -27.82 -8.80
C PRO A 20 -12.31 -27.55 -7.34
N GLY A 21 -12.76 -26.34 -7.06
CA GLY A 21 -13.26 -25.93 -5.74
C GLY A 21 -12.19 -25.50 -4.74
N ALA A 22 -10.89 -25.68 -5.01
CA ALA A 22 -9.80 -25.19 -4.15
C ALA A 22 -9.85 -23.68 -3.98
N GLU A 23 -10.16 -22.98 -5.06
CA GLU A 23 -10.35 -21.53 -5.10
C GLU A 23 -11.43 -21.03 -4.13
N ASN A 24 -12.60 -21.67 -4.13
CA ASN A 24 -13.71 -21.29 -3.26
C ASN A 24 -13.38 -21.54 -1.78
N LYS A 25 -12.78 -22.68 -1.46
CA LYS A 25 -12.35 -23.01 -0.11
C LYS A 25 -11.29 -22.03 0.40
N LEU A 26 -10.30 -21.72 -0.45
CA LEU A 26 -9.30 -20.72 -0.13
C LEU A 26 -9.96 -19.38 0.19
N MET A 27 -10.92 -18.93 -0.66
CA MET A 27 -11.62 -17.68 -0.47
C MET A 27 -12.41 -17.63 0.84
N GLU A 28 -13.07 -18.70 1.23
CA GLU A 28 -13.76 -18.81 2.53
C GLU A 28 -12.82 -18.56 3.70
N LEU A 29 -11.62 -19.16 3.67
CA LEU A 29 -10.64 -19.03 4.73
C LEU A 29 -9.98 -17.64 4.81
N VAL A 30 -9.73 -17.02 3.65
CA VAL A 30 -9.01 -15.74 3.62
C VAL A 30 -9.92 -14.51 3.64
N TYR A 31 -11.20 -14.67 3.31
CA TYR A 31 -12.16 -13.56 3.14
C TYR A 31 -12.23 -12.64 4.37
N ALA A 32 -12.40 -13.22 5.55
CA ALA A 32 -12.52 -12.44 6.77
C ALA A 32 -11.27 -11.59 7.04
N GLN A 33 -10.09 -12.09 6.72
CA GLN A 33 -8.83 -11.36 6.87
C GLN A 33 -8.69 -10.29 5.78
N MET A 34 -8.98 -10.61 4.52
CA MET A 34 -9.00 -9.64 3.43
C MET A 34 -9.98 -8.51 3.70
N HIS A 35 -11.18 -8.82 4.21
CA HIS A 35 -12.18 -7.82 4.56
C HIS A 35 -11.71 -6.90 5.71
N ARG A 36 -11.03 -7.44 6.72
CA ARG A 36 -10.43 -6.61 7.79
C ARG A 36 -9.36 -5.66 7.24
N ILE A 37 -8.53 -6.11 6.30
CA ILE A 37 -7.53 -5.29 5.63
C ILE A 37 -8.22 -4.19 4.83
N ALA A 38 -9.20 -4.55 3.99
CA ALA A 38 -9.97 -3.60 3.19
C ALA A 38 -10.66 -2.54 4.06
N ALA A 39 -11.33 -2.97 5.15
CA ALA A 39 -11.97 -2.05 6.09
C ALA A 39 -10.98 -1.11 6.79
N ARG A 40 -9.74 -1.57 7.06
CA ARG A 40 -8.68 -0.74 7.63
C ARG A 40 -8.23 0.33 6.63
N HIS A 41 -8.05 -0.01 5.37
CA HIS A 41 -7.72 0.94 4.31
C HIS A 41 -8.79 2.02 4.19
N MET A 42 -10.06 1.61 4.18
CA MET A 42 -11.19 2.52 3.94
C MET A 42 -11.54 3.42 5.14
N ARG A 43 -11.17 3.05 6.38
CA ARG A 43 -11.33 3.95 7.54
C ARG A 43 -10.54 5.25 7.43
N ARG A 44 -9.53 5.29 6.56
CA ARG A 44 -8.67 6.46 6.30
C ARG A 44 -9.12 7.28 5.10
N GLU A 45 -10.15 6.82 4.40
CA GLU A 45 -10.73 7.50 3.25
C GLU A 45 -11.85 8.46 3.68
N ARG A 46 -12.17 9.40 2.82
CA ARG A 46 -13.24 10.38 3.06
C ARG A 46 -14.61 9.72 3.14
N PRO A 47 -15.59 10.29 3.90
CA PRO A 47 -16.93 9.72 4.06
C PRO A 47 -17.71 9.49 2.76
N ASP A 48 -17.42 10.26 1.71
CA ASP A 48 -18.04 10.18 0.37
C ASP A 48 -17.35 9.17 -0.56
N HIS A 49 -16.52 8.28 -0.02
CA HIS A 49 -15.90 7.23 -0.79
C HIS A 49 -16.94 6.21 -1.26
N THR A 50 -17.09 6.06 -2.59
CA THR A 50 -18.13 5.20 -3.19
C THR A 50 -17.81 3.71 -3.14
N LEU A 51 -16.53 3.34 -2.94
CA LEU A 51 -16.08 1.96 -2.88
C LEU A 51 -16.34 1.39 -1.47
N ARG A 52 -16.91 0.19 -1.39
CA ARG A 52 -17.15 -0.53 -0.12
C ARG A 52 -16.06 -1.58 0.14
N PRO A 53 -15.77 -1.97 1.40
CA PRO A 53 -14.77 -2.99 1.72
C PRO A 53 -14.99 -4.31 0.96
N THR A 54 -16.25 -4.76 0.83
CA THR A 54 -16.62 -5.95 0.06
C THR A 54 -16.25 -5.84 -1.41
N ALA A 55 -16.51 -4.69 -2.04
CA ALA A 55 -16.16 -4.45 -3.44
C ALA A 55 -14.65 -4.44 -3.64
N LEU A 56 -13.89 -3.84 -2.70
CA LEU A 56 -12.43 -3.84 -2.71
C LEU A 56 -11.85 -5.26 -2.61
N VAL A 57 -12.43 -6.11 -1.74
CA VAL A 57 -12.02 -7.51 -1.61
C VAL A 57 -12.27 -8.28 -2.91
N HIS A 58 -13.46 -8.13 -3.49
CA HIS A 58 -13.80 -8.84 -4.73
C HIS A 58 -12.91 -8.39 -5.91
N GLU A 59 -12.67 -7.11 -6.05
CA GLU A 59 -11.80 -6.58 -7.11
C GLU A 59 -10.35 -7.06 -6.93
N ALA A 60 -9.84 -7.07 -5.69
CA ALA A 60 -8.51 -7.57 -5.39
C ALA A 60 -8.41 -9.07 -5.70
N TYR A 61 -9.41 -9.84 -5.31
CA TYR A 61 -9.50 -11.27 -5.62
C TYR A 61 -9.48 -11.55 -7.13
N LEU A 62 -10.31 -10.85 -7.90
CA LEU A 62 -10.36 -11.02 -9.36
C LEU A 62 -9.01 -10.68 -10.02
N ARG A 63 -8.28 -9.68 -9.51
CA ARG A 63 -6.92 -9.36 -9.99
C ARG A 63 -5.92 -10.45 -9.62
N LEU A 64 -6.03 -11.03 -8.42
CA LEU A 64 -5.17 -12.14 -7.98
C LEU A 64 -5.38 -13.40 -8.82
N VAL A 65 -6.64 -13.76 -9.07
CA VAL A 65 -6.99 -14.93 -9.90
C VAL A 65 -6.44 -14.82 -11.32
N ARG A 66 -6.44 -13.63 -11.89
CA ARG A 66 -5.94 -13.35 -13.25
C ARG A 66 -4.44 -13.16 -13.33
N SER A 67 -3.75 -13.12 -12.20
CA SER A 67 -2.30 -12.90 -12.17
C SER A 67 -1.53 -14.21 -12.19
N ASP A 68 -0.42 -14.25 -12.92
CA ASP A 68 0.52 -15.38 -12.93
C ASP A 68 1.44 -15.39 -11.71
N ILE A 69 1.11 -14.65 -10.63
CA ILE A 69 1.94 -14.56 -9.46
C ILE A 69 1.94 -15.89 -8.71
N ALA A 70 3.13 -16.44 -8.52
CA ALA A 70 3.33 -17.66 -7.74
C ALA A 70 3.10 -17.37 -6.25
N LEU A 71 1.88 -17.61 -5.79
CA LEU A 71 1.53 -17.51 -4.37
C LEU A 71 2.08 -18.75 -3.64
N GLN A 72 3.02 -18.54 -2.72
CA GLN A 72 3.77 -19.62 -2.07
C GLN A 72 3.09 -20.12 -0.81
N ASP A 73 2.66 -19.17 0.03
CA ASP A 73 2.05 -19.43 1.32
C ASP A 73 1.03 -18.34 1.69
N ARG A 74 0.41 -18.48 2.86
CA ARG A 74 -0.57 -17.52 3.39
C ARG A 74 0.00 -16.11 3.52
N THR A 75 1.22 -15.96 4.03
CA THR A 75 1.86 -14.66 4.23
C THR A 75 2.07 -13.96 2.91
N HIS A 76 2.57 -14.69 1.92
CA HIS A 76 2.76 -14.19 0.55
C HIS A 76 1.42 -13.78 -0.08
N PHE A 77 0.39 -14.63 0.05
CA PHE A 77 -0.95 -14.31 -0.43
C PHE A 77 -1.48 -13.01 0.18
N MET A 78 -1.42 -12.86 1.51
CA MET A 78 -1.93 -11.67 2.20
C MET A 78 -1.14 -10.40 1.86
N ALA A 79 0.17 -10.50 1.69
CA ALA A 79 1.02 -9.40 1.26
C ALA A 79 0.62 -8.91 -0.14
N ILE A 80 0.49 -9.83 -1.12
CA ILE A 80 0.10 -9.48 -2.48
C ILE A 80 -1.34 -8.98 -2.54
N ALA A 81 -2.28 -9.59 -1.81
CA ALA A 81 -3.67 -9.13 -1.72
C ALA A 81 -3.74 -7.67 -1.22
N SER A 82 -2.98 -7.35 -0.20
CA SER A 82 -2.94 -6.00 0.36
C SER A 82 -2.35 -4.97 -0.59
N LEU A 83 -1.25 -5.29 -1.24
CA LEU A 83 -0.66 -4.44 -2.29
C LEU A 83 -1.64 -4.21 -3.44
N THR A 84 -2.37 -5.25 -3.83
CA THR A 84 -3.40 -5.17 -4.87
C THR A 84 -4.54 -4.26 -4.43
N MET A 85 -5.03 -4.39 -3.19
CA MET A 85 -6.07 -3.51 -2.64
C MET A 85 -5.61 -2.05 -2.63
N ARG A 86 -4.38 -1.78 -2.20
CA ARG A 86 -3.84 -0.42 -2.25
C ARG A 86 -3.84 0.16 -3.66
N ARG A 87 -3.37 -0.62 -4.66
CA ARG A 87 -3.37 -0.18 -6.07
C ARG A 87 -4.77 0.14 -6.57
N ILE A 88 -5.77 -0.68 -6.22
CA ILE A 88 -7.17 -0.43 -6.57
C ILE A 88 -7.65 0.89 -5.99
N LEU A 89 -7.36 1.18 -4.72
CA LEU A 89 -7.74 2.43 -4.08
C LEU A 89 -7.06 3.65 -4.72
N VAL A 90 -5.78 3.54 -5.07
CA VAL A 90 -5.04 4.58 -5.79
C VAL A 90 -5.65 4.82 -7.18
N ASP A 91 -5.94 3.76 -7.93
CA ASP A 91 -6.57 3.86 -9.25
C ASP A 91 -7.94 4.54 -9.15
N HIS A 92 -8.74 4.17 -8.15
CA HIS A 92 -10.03 4.77 -7.88
C HIS A 92 -9.93 6.25 -7.50
N ALA A 93 -8.97 6.62 -6.65
CA ALA A 93 -8.72 8.01 -6.28
C ALA A 93 -8.29 8.85 -7.49
N LYS A 94 -7.40 8.32 -8.35
CA LYS A 94 -6.98 8.96 -9.61
C LYS A 94 -8.17 9.17 -10.57
N SER A 95 -9.03 8.17 -10.70
CA SER A 95 -10.25 8.25 -11.53
C SER A 95 -11.20 9.34 -11.03
N ASN A 96 -11.48 9.37 -9.74
CA ASN A 96 -12.35 10.39 -9.14
C ASN A 96 -11.78 11.82 -9.29
N GLN A 97 -10.47 11.99 -9.22
CA GLN A 97 -9.85 13.31 -9.50
C GLN A 97 -9.99 13.74 -10.96
N ARG A 98 -9.95 12.81 -11.91
CA ARG A 98 -10.14 13.10 -13.33
C ARG A 98 -11.58 13.53 -13.62
N ILE A 99 -12.57 12.84 -13.05
CA ILE A 99 -13.98 13.16 -13.18
C ILE A 99 -14.25 14.57 -12.61
N LYS A 100 -13.75 14.86 -11.39
CA LYS A 100 -13.90 16.18 -10.77
C LYS A 100 -13.24 17.33 -11.56
N ARG A 101 -12.19 17.04 -12.32
CA ARG A 101 -11.53 18.05 -13.20
C ARG A 101 -12.23 18.23 -14.55
N GLY A 102 -12.91 17.18 -15.05
CA GLY A 102 -13.60 17.20 -16.35
C GLY A 102 -15.00 17.82 -16.34
N ASP A 103 -15.66 17.83 -15.19
CA ASP A 103 -17.08 18.20 -15.06
C ASP A 103 -17.31 19.60 -14.47
N GLY A 104 -16.34 20.51 -14.59
CA GLY A 104 -16.52 21.91 -14.13
C GLY A 104 -17.00 22.05 -12.67
N ALA A 105 -16.82 21.06 -11.85
CA ALA A 105 -17.30 21.02 -10.48
C ALA A 105 -16.68 22.16 -9.67
N ARG A 106 -17.55 23.12 -9.37
CA ARG A 106 -17.43 24.24 -8.46
C ARG A 106 -16.47 23.89 -7.32
N LYS A 107 -15.37 24.60 -7.22
CA LYS A 107 -14.54 24.63 -6.01
C LYS A 107 -15.47 24.98 -4.86
N VAL A 108 -15.81 23.99 -4.01
CA VAL A 108 -16.37 24.30 -2.71
C VAL A 108 -15.23 24.97 -1.95
N SER A 109 -15.40 26.27 -1.70
CA SER A 109 -14.44 27.04 -0.93
C SER A 109 -14.34 26.40 0.45
N LEU A 110 -13.11 26.21 0.92
CA LEU A 110 -12.80 25.67 2.24
C LEU A 110 -13.14 26.67 3.37
N GLU A 111 -13.79 27.79 3.03
CA GLU A 111 -14.13 28.86 3.97
C GLU A 111 -15.32 28.55 4.90
N ASP A 112 -16.08 27.48 4.66
CA ASP A 112 -17.23 27.08 5.45
C ASP A 112 -16.97 25.89 6.42
N TRP A 113 -15.69 25.53 6.67
CA TRP A 113 -15.36 24.44 7.56
C TRP A 113 -14.80 24.95 8.89
N ASP A 114 -15.67 25.13 9.88
CA ASP A 114 -15.34 25.42 11.30
C ASP A 114 -15.12 24.14 12.15
N GLY A 115 -14.62 23.08 11.55
CA GLY A 115 -14.26 21.87 12.29
C GLY A 115 -12.84 21.92 12.89
N PRO A 116 -12.58 21.19 13.99
CA PRO A 116 -11.26 21.17 14.60
C PRO A 116 -10.21 20.75 13.58
N GLN A 117 -9.07 21.44 13.54
CA GLN A 117 -7.92 21.12 12.71
C GLN A 117 -7.46 19.68 13.03
N GLN A 118 -8.07 18.73 12.34
CA GLN A 118 -7.50 17.39 12.25
C GLN A 118 -6.18 17.56 11.51
N THR A 119 -5.10 17.19 12.16
CA THR A 119 -3.79 16.95 11.52
C THR A 119 -4.06 16.28 10.19
N GLN A 120 -3.85 16.99 9.09
CA GLN A 120 -4.16 16.52 7.75
C GLN A 120 -3.41 15.21 7.55
N MET A 121 -4.16 14.10 7.59
CA MET A 121 -3.57 12.82 7.18
C MET A 121 -3.16 12.96 5.71
N PRO A 122 -1.94 12.56 5.35
CA PRO A 122 -1.49 12.66 3.96
C PRO A 122 -2.50 11.97 3.06
N ASP A 123 -2.86 12.63 1.96
CA ASP A 123 -3.75 12.07 0.94
C ASP A 123 -3.15 10.73 0.46
N LEU A 124 -4.01 9.75 0.19
CA LEU A 124 -3.59 8.44 -0.33
C LEU A 124 -2.67 8.58 -1.55
N LEU A 125 -2.93 9.58 -2.40
CA LEU A 125 -2.11 9.84 -3.58
C LEU A 125 -0.72 10.38 -3.24
N ASP A 126 -0.59 11.21 -2.22
CA ASP A 126 0.69 11.72 -1.78
C ASP A 126 1.52 10.61 -1.12
N LEU A 127 0.86 9.75 -0.33
CA LEU A 127 1.49 8.57 0.22
C LEU A 127 1.93 7.58 -0.89
N ASP A 128 1.12 7.40 -1.95
CA ASP A 128 1.48 6.56 -3.10
C ASP A 128 2.71 7.11 -3.82
N ARG A 129 2.77 8.42 -4.04
CA ARG A 129 3.93 9.10 -4.65
C ARG A 129 5.17 8.94 -3.78
N ALA A 130 5.06 9.16 -2.47
CA ALA A 130 6.17 9.04 -1.53
C ALA A 130 6.70 7.59 -1.50
N LEU A 131 5.84 6.58 -1.41
CA LEU A 131 6.25 5.18 -1.47
C LEU A 131 6.88 4.80 -2.81
N THR A 132 6.39 5.36 -3.91
CA THR A 132 6.99 5.17 -5.23
C THR A 132 8.41 5.74 -5.29
N ARG A 133 8.63 6.96 -4.75
CA ARG A 133 9.98 7.55 -4.65
C ARG A 133 10.88 6.72 -3.74
N LEU A 134 10.37 6.28 -2.58
CA LEU A 134 11.13 5.42 -1.69
C LEU A 134 11.53 4.11 -2.38
N SER A 135 10.66 3.51 -3.18
CA SER A 135 10.96 2.26 -3.89
C SER A 135 12.08 2.41 -4.91
N GLN A 136 12.27 3.61 -5.47
CA GLN A 136 13.39 3.91 -6.37
C GLN A 136 14.72 4.04 -5.62
N GLN A 137 14.71 4.46 -4.35
CA GLN A 137 15.89 4.63 -3.51
C GLN A 137 16.22 3.36 -2.71
N ASP A 138 15.21 2.75 -2.12
CA ASP A 138 15.29 1.50 -1.35
C ASP A 138 14.01 0.67 -1.53
N ALA A 139 14.01 -0.17 -2.56
CA ALA A 139 12.89 -1.04 -2.92
C ALA A 139 12.52 -1.99 -1.77
N ARG A 140 13.52 -2.47 -1.01
CA ARG A 140 13.28 -3.37 0.11
C ARG A 140 12.59 -2.66 1.26
N CYS A 141 13.04 -1.46 1.61
CA CYS A 141 12.41 -0.64 2.66
C CYS A 141 10.95 -0.30 2.29
N ALA A 142 10.69 0.11 1.06
CA ALA A 142 9.35 0.39 0.57
C ALA A 142 8.46 -0.85 0.68
N LYS A 143 8.94 -2.02 0.24
CA LYS A 143 8.21 -3.30 0.31
C LYS A 143 7.89 -3.70 1.76
N ILE A 144 8.83 -3.54 2.68
CA ILE A 144 8.62 -3.80 4.12
C ILE A 144 7.51 -2.89 4.67
N LEU A 145 7.55 -1.58 4.37
CA LEU A 145 6.52 -0.63 4.78
C LEU A 145 5.14 -1.03 4.23
N GLU A 146 5.08 -1.40 2.96
CA GLU A 146 3.84 -1.82 2.31
C GLU A 146 3.26 -3.08 2.97
N MET A 147 4.07 -4.11 3.19
CA MET A 147 3.62 -5.37 3.80
C MET A 147 3.11 -5.17 5.24
N VAL A 148 3.81 -4.39 6.05
CA VAL A 148 3.45 -4.16 7.44
C VAL A 148 2.25 -3.21 7.58
N TYR A 149 2.30 -2.03 6.94
CA TYR A 149 1.28 -0.99 7.14
C TYR A 149 0.02 -1.18 6.32
N PHE A 150 0.15 -1.67 5.12
CA PHE A 150 -1.00 -1.96 4.27
C PHE A 150 -1.42 -3.43 4.38
N GLY A 151 -0.45 -4.36 4.40
CA GLY A 151 -0.68 -5.79 4.53
C GLY A 151 -1.16 -6.23 5.91
N GLY A 152 -0.76 -5.51 6.94
CA GLY A 152 -0.94 -5.96 8.30
C GLY A 152 -0.17 -7.26 8.59
N VAL A 153 0.88 -7.53 7.79
CA VAL A 153 1.76 -8.67 7.96
C VAL A 153 2.67 -8.39 9.16
N VAL A 154 2.83 -9.36 10.06
CA VAL A 154 3.71 -9.20 11.22
C VAL A 154 5.19 -9.22 10.81
N CYS A 155 6.05 -8.57 11.62
CA CYS A 155 7.45 -8.37 11.25
C CYS A 155 8.22 -9.67 11.05
N GLU A 156 7.87 -10.71 11.80
CA GLU A 156 8.47 -12.03 11.71
C GLU A 156 8.18 -12.70 10.36
N ASP A 157 6.93 -12.59 9.89
CA ASP A 157 6.52 -13.13 8.59
C ASP A 157 7.16 -12.36 7.44
N VAL A 158 7.27 -11.03 7.57
CA VAL A 158 7.99 -10.18 6.60
C VAL A 158 9.47 -10.53 6.54
N ALA A 159 10.08 -10.83 7.70
CA ALA A 159 11.47 -11.23 7.81
C ALA A 159 11.72 -12.56 7.09
N SER A 160 10.87 -13.55 7.33
CA SER A 160 10.90 -14.84 6.64
C SER A 160 10.70 -14.71 5.14
N PHE A 161 9.70 -13.90 4.73
CA PHE A 161 9.38 -13.69 3.32
C PHE A 161 10.52 -13.01 2.53
N LEU A 162 11.25 -12.09 3.17
CA LEU A 162 12.34 -11.35 2.52
C LEU A 162 13.73 -11.96 2.77
N ASP A 163 13.81 -13.09 3.47
CA ASP A 163 15.05 -13.75 3.90
C ASP A 163 16.00 -12.78 4.63
N VAL A 164 15.45 -12.07 5.63
CA VAL A 164 16.19 -11.12 6.48
C VAL A 164 15.87 -11.34 7.95
N SER A 165 16.68 -10.77 8.85
CA SER A 165 16.37 -10.83 10.28
C SER A 165 15.20 -9.92 10.67
N PRO A 166 14.41 -10.24 11.71
CA PRO A 166 13.39 -9.33 12.25
C PRO A 166 13.97 -7.96 12.68
N ALA A 167 15.22 -7.96 13.15
CA ALA A 167 15.93 -6.71 13.47
C ALA A 167 16.13 -5.82 12.24
N THR A 168 16.42 -6.42 11.07
CA THR A 168 16.51 -5.71 9.79
C THR A 168 15.18 -5.11 9.40
N VAL A 169 14.07 -5.86 9.56
CA VAL A 169 12.71 -5.36 9.28
C VAL A 169 12.39 -4.15 10.18
N ASN A 170 12.61 -4.28 11.49
CA ASN A 170 12.37 -3.19 12.44
C ASN A 170 13.21 -1.93 12.16
N ARG A 171 14.48 -2.12 11.77
CA ARG A 171 15.35 -1.00 11.36
C ARG A 171 14.82 -0.32 10.10
N SER A 172 14.43 -1.08 9.08
CA SER A 172 13.86 -0.54 7.83
C SER A 172 12.55 0.19 8.10
N LEU A 173 11.67 -0.33 8.96
CA LEU A 173 10.44 0.36 9.36
C LEU A 173 10.72 1.71 10.03
N ARG A 174 11.72 1.78 10.92
CA ARG A 174 12.10 3.02 11.59
C ARG A 174 12.64 4.06 10.60
N ILE A 175 13.55 3.65 9.72
CA ILE A 175 14.14 4.52 8.69
C ILE A 175 13.09 4.98 7.70
N GLY A 176 12.30 4.06 7.15
CA GLY A 176 11.27 4.37 6.18
C GLY A 176 10.16 5.26 6.72
N LYS A 177 9.75 5.07 8.00
CA LYS A 177 8.82 6.01 8.66
C LYS A 177 9.38 7.42 8.77
N ALA A 178 10.63 7.55 9.17
CA ALA A 178 11.29 8.86 9.30
C ALA A 178 11.39 9.54 7.92
N TRP A 179 11.74 8.77 6.89
CA TRP A 179 11.79 9.25 5.51
C TRP A 179 10.41 9.70 5.02
N LEU A 180 9.35 8.87 5.20
CA LEU A 180 7.99 9.23 4.80
C LEU A 180 7.47 10.47 5.53
N ARG A 181 7.76 10.64 6.82
CA ARG A 181 7.36 11.85 7.56
C ARG A 181 7.97 13.09 6.96
N ARG A 182 9.26 13.06 6.61
CA ARG A 182 9.94 14.16 5.97
C ARG A 182 9.37 14.45 4.57
N GLU A 183 9.15 13.42 3.77
CA GLU A 183 8.64 13.54 2.40
C GLU A 183 7.20 14.05 2.33
N LEU A 184 6.39 13.75 3.34
CA LEU A 184 4.98 14.14 3.44
C LEU A 184 4.77 15.43 4.27
N ASP A 185 5.84 16.04 4.77
CA ASP A 185 5.77 17.32 5.46
C ASP A 185 5.50 18.44 4.43
N PRO A 186 4.37 19.16 4.53
CA PRO A 186 4.05 20.24 3.60
C PRO A 186 5.07 21.38 3.62
N ASN A 187 5.88 21.51 4.70
CA ASN A 187 6.93 22.52 4.81
C ASN A 187 8.29 22.03 4.29
N HIS A 188 8.36 20.79 3.80
CA HIS A 188 9.59 20.25 3.23
C HIS A 188 9.70 20.68 1.76
N GLU A 189 10.38 21.78 1.50
CA GLU A 189 10.78 22.17 0.14
C GLU A 189 11.71 21.10 -0.43
N VAL A 190 11.23 20.41 -1.45
CA VAL A 190 12.05 19.54 -2.28
C VAL A 190 13.00 20.44 -3.06
N HIS A 191 14.23 20.66 -2.55
CA HIS A 191 15.27 21.25 -3.37
C HIS A 191 15.52 20.30 -4.55
N PRO A 192 15.27 20.73 -5.81
CA PRO A 192 15.69 19.95 -6.97
C PRO A 192 17.20 19.83 -6.94
N GLU A 193 17.68 18.61 -7.03
CA GLU A 193 19.10 18.25 -6.99
C GLU A 193 19.96 19.09 -7.93
N GLY A 194 21.09 19.56 -7.36
CA GLY A 194 22.36 19.55 -8.09
C GLY A 194 22.57 20.59 -9.17
N SER A 195 22.63 21.87 -8.82
CA SER A 195 23.54 22.76 -9.53
C SER A 195 24.91 22.71 -8.84
N LEU A 196 25.74 21.78 -9.25
CA LEU A 196 27.18 21.87 -9.10
C LEU A 196 27.63 23.14 -9.85
N ARG A 197 27.68 24.27 -9.13
CA ARG A 197 28.41 25.43 -9.61
C ARG A 197 29.88 25.08 -9.54
N SER A 198 30.45 24.80 -10.67
CA SER A 198 31.86 24.87 -10.93
C SER A 198 32.35 26.27 -10.52
N SER A 199 32.98 26.35 -9.37
CA SER A 199 33.79 27.49 -8.98
C SER A 199 35.23 27.21 -9.42
N ASP A 200 35.45 27.36 -10.71
CA ASP A 200 36.81 27.52 -11.25
C ASP A 200 36.75 28.62 -12.29
N GLN A 201 37.21 29.75 -11.89
CA GLN A 201 38.01 30.74 -12.64
C GLN A 201 37.88 32.10 -11.98
N GLU A 202 38.89 32.47 -11.23
CA GLU A 202 39.70 33.64 -11.58
C GLU A 202 40.79 33.84 -10.53
N ILE A 203 41.96 33.33 -10.88
CA ILE A 203 43.22 33.89 -10.37
C ILE A 203 43.87 34.57 -11.58
N ARG A 204 43.80 35.89 -11.55
CA ARG A 204 44.85 36.74 -12.15
C ARG A 204 44.80 38.13 -11.56
#